data_3b45c25277ee8fd48941daec4f72f9d4
#
_entry.id   3b45c25277ee8fd48941daec4f72f9d4
#
_cell.length_a   1.000
_cell.length_b   1.000
_cell.length_c   1.000
_cell.angle_alpha   90.00
_cell.angle_beta   90.00
_cell.angle_gamma   90.00
#
_symmetry.space_group_name_H-M   'P 1'
#
loop_
_entity.id
_entity.type
_entity.pdbx_description
1 polymer ?
#
loop_
_entity_poly.entity_id
_entity_poly.type
_entity_poly.pdbx_seq_one_letter_code
_entity_poly.pdbx_strand_id
1 'polypeptide(L)'
;RKWLLYDTKIKDFSFKFYADNKKAEVSIDIEMKDELFRNAYYEKIWSLESILEDEIGAFSKDEFYVLENGKVISRIWVEKNGVSIFNKQTWPDIFEFFVEKMDAFERLFYEYEDFIKDI
;
A
#
# COMPACT_ATOMS: atom_id res chain seq x y z
N ARG A 1 2.03 18.83 7.20
CA ARG A 1 1.37 17.70 6.52
C ARG A 1 0.30 17.09 7.43
N LYS A 2 -0.86 16.87 6.87
CA LYS A 2 -1.89 16.08 7.55
C LYS A 2 -1.57 14.61 7.44
N TRP A 3 -1.72 13.88 8.52
CA TRP A 3 -1.53 12.43 8.57
C TRP A 3 -2.79 11.68 8.14
N LEU A 4 -3.50 12.21 7.14
CA LEU A 4 -4.65 11.56 6.55
C LEU A 4 -4.20 10.77 5.33
N LEU A 5 -4.66 9.54 5.27
CA LEU A 5 -4.44 8.70 4.10
C LEU A 5 -5.20 9.29 2.92
N TYR A 6 -4.59 9.19 1.75
CA TYR A 6 -5.21 9.62 0.50
C TYR A 6 -6.48 8.82 0.26
N ASP A 7 -7.57 9.51 -0.08
CA ASP A 7 -8.83 8.87 -0.43
C ASP A 7 -8.84 8.58 -1.94
N THR A 8 -8.77 7.30 -2.30
CA THR A 8 -8.76 6.88 -3.71
C THR A 8 -10.11 7.05 -4.40
N LYS A 9 -11.18 7.25 -3.65
CA LYS A 9 -12.56 7.27 -4.14
C LYS A 9 -13.02 5.94 -4.75
N ILE A 10 -12.23 4.89 -4.60
CA ILE A 10 -12.60 3.52 -4.98
C ILE A 10 -12.93 2.78 -3.70
N LYS A 11 -14.15 2.27 -3.60
CA LYS A 11 -14.58 1.49 -2.43
C LYS A 11 -13.70 0.25 -2.30
N ASP A 12 -13.26 -0.03 -1.08
CA ASP A 12 -12.43 -1.20 -0.74
C ASP A 12 -11.06 -1.22 -1.44
N PHE A 13 -10.57 -0.06 -1.82
CA PHE A 13 -9.23 0.15 -2.37
C PHE A 13 -8.61 1.32 -1.61
N SER A 14 -7.62 1.05 -0.79
CA SER A 14 -7.06 2.07 0.09
C SER A 14 -5.58 1.88 0.34
N PHE A 15 -4.93 2.97 0.75
CA PHE A 15 -3.57 2.94 1.26
C PHE A 15 -3.62 2.78 2.78
N LYS A 16 -2.66 2.04 3.34
CA LYS A 16 -2.60 1.82 4.78
C LYS A 16 -1.18 1.92 5.31
N PHE A 17 -1.08 2.41 6.55
CA PHE A 17 0.13 2.35 7.36
C PHE A 17 0.03 1.18 8.34
N TYR A 18 1.18 0.56 8.59
CA TYR A 18 1.29 -0.47 9.62
C TYR A 18 2.67 -0.38 10.26
N ALA A 19 2.74 -0.59 11.57
CA ALA A 19 4.01 -0.75 12.27
C ALA A 19 3.81 -1.67 13.47
N ASP A 20 4.82 -2.46 13.77
CA ASP A 20 4.82 -3.34 14.92
C ASP A 20 6.18 -3.28 15.63
N ASN A 21 6.52 -4.32 16.41
CA ASN A 21 7.76 -4.36 17.17
C ASN A 21 9.00 -4.69 16.31
N LYS A 22 8.86 -4.92 15.01
CA LYS A 22 9.95 -5.34 14.12
C LYS A 22 10.07 -4.52 12.86
N LYS A 23 8.97 -3.97 12.37
CA LYS A 23 8.92 -3.35 11.04
C LYS A 23 7.82 -2.31 10.90
N ALA A 24 7.90 -1.55 9.83
CA ALA A 24 6.85 -0.65 9.36
C ALA A 24 6.52 -1.00 7.90
N GLU A 25 5.27 -0.80 7.51
CA GLU A 25 4.79 -1.07 6.15
C GLU A 25 3.88 0.05 5.67
N VAL A 26 3.92 0.29 4.36
CA VAL A 26 2.93 1.09 3.66
C VAL A 26 2.39 0.21 2.54
N SER A 27 1.06 0.10 2.46
CA SER A 27 0.43 -0.83 1.52
C SER A 27 -0.68 -0.21 0.71
N ILE A 28 -0.96 -0.85 -0.44
CA ILE A 28 -2.21 -0.73 -1.17
C ILE A 28 -2.99 -2.00 -0.84
N ASP A 29 -4.15 -1.84 -0.21
CA ASP A 29 -5.05 -2.94 0.12
C ASP A 29 -6.27 -2.90 -0.78
N ILE A 30 -6.50 -3.98 -1.50
CA ILE A 30 -7.62 -4.15 -2.42
C ILE A 30 -8.52 -5.22 -1.79
N GLU A 31 -9.67 -4.78 -1.25
CA GLU A 31 -10.45 -5.57 -0.31
C GLU A 31 -11.88 -5.91 -0.80
N MET A 32 -12.16 -5.71 -2.09
CA MET A 32 -13.48 -6.05 -2.62
C MET A 32 -13.78 -7.52 -2.36
N LYS A 33 -15.01 -7.81 -1.93
CA LYS A 33 -15.48 -9.20 -1.75
C LYS A 33 -15.61 -9.92 -3.07
N ASP A 34 -16.03 -9.19 -4.10
CA ASP A 34 -16.12 -9.73 -5.46
C ASP A 34 -14.71 -9.97 -6.00
N GLU A 35 -14.38 -11.24 -6.17
CA GLU A 35 -13.06 -11.67 -6.63
C GLU A 35 -12.70 -11.12 -8.00
N LEU A 36 -13.68 -11.00 -8.91
CA LEU A 36 -13.43 -10.48 -10.26
C LEU A 36 -12.98 -9.02 -10.21
N PHE A 37 -13.67 -8.18 -9.42
CA PHE A 37 -13.26 -6.78 -9.26
C PHE A 37 -11.94 -6.67 -8.51
N ARG A 38 -11.75 -7.45 -7.47
CA ARG A 38 -10.49 -7.44 -6.72
C ARG A 38 -9.32 -7.79 -7.61
N ASN A 39 -9.45 -8.84 -8.42
CA ASN A 39 -8.40 -9.25 -9.34
C ASN A 39 -8.18 -8.22 -10.44
N ALA A 40 -9.23 -7.61 -10.96
CA ALA A 40 -9.13 -6.58 -12.01
C ALA A 40 -8.31 -5.38 -11.51
N TYR A 41 -8.58 -4.89 -10.31
CA TYR A 41 -7.80 -3.80 -9.73
C TYR A 41 -6.36 -4.21 -9.43
N TYR A 42 -6.16 -5.41 -8.92
CA TYR A 42 -4.82 -5.93 -8.67
C TYR A 42 -3.99 -5.98 -9.98
N GLU A 43 -4.57 -6.48 -11.05
CA GLU A 43 -3.91 -6.53 -12.36
C GLU A 43 -3.59 -5.15 -12.91
N LYS A 44 -4.47 -4.16 -12.69
CA LYS A 44 -4.19 -2.78 -13.07
C LYS A 44 -2.93 -2.26 -12.39
N ILE A 45 -2.82 -2.44 -11.08
CA ILE A 45 -1.64 -2.01 -10.33
C ILE A 45 -0.41 -2.81 -10.78
N TRP A 46 -0.56 -4.12 -10.95
CA TRP A 46 0.54 -4.97 -11.39
C TRP A 46 1.05 -4.58 -12.79
N SER A 47 0.18 -4.13 -13.67
CA SER A 47 0.60 -3.67 -15.01
C SER A 47 1.49 -2.42 -14.95
N LEU A 48 1.47 -1.70 -13.82
CA LEU A 48 2.32 -0.54 -13.56
C LEU A 48 3.58 -0.91 -12.77
N GLU A 49 3.96 -2.19 -12.69
CA GLU A 49 5.02 -2.67 -11.79
C GLU A 49 6.35 -1.93 -11.96
N SER A 50 6.77 -1.68 -13.20
CA SER A 50 8.05 -0.99 -13.45
C SER A 50 8.02 0.44 -12.95
N ILE A 51 6.90 1.14 -13.16
CA ILE A 51 6.69 2.51 -12.68
C ILE A 51 6.61 2.51 -11.16
N LEU A 52 5.89 1.54 -10.61
CA LEU A 52 5.73 1.39 -9.17
C LEU A 52 7.09 1.17 -8.50
N GLU A 53 7.92 0.27 -9.03
CA GLU A 53 9.25 0.00 -8.51
C GLU A 53 10.15 1.24 -8.56
N ASP A 54 10.09 2.01 -9.65
CA ASP A 54 10.86 3.25 -9.78
C ASP A 54 10.44 4.29 -8.72
N GLU A 55 9.14 4.36 -8.40
CA GLU A 55 8.62 5.36 -7.45
C GLU A 55 8.81 4.94 -6.00
N ILE A 56 8.56 3.68 -5.65
CA ILE A 56 8.54 3.24 -4.26
C ILE A 56 9.72 2.34 -3.87
N GLY A 57 10.52 1.90 -4.85
CA GLY A 57 11.58 0.91 -4.63
C GLY A 57 11.05 -0.51 -4.65
N ALA A 58 11.86 -1.44 -4.18
CA ALA A 58 11.47 -2.85 -4.11
C ALA A 58 10.21 -3.02 -3.25
N PHE A 59 9.28 -3.80 -3.72
CA PHE A 59 8.01 -4.03 -3.03
C PHE A 59 7.64 -5.51 -3.04
N SER A 60 6.74 -5.87 -2.15
CA SER A 60 6.15 -7.20 -2.07
C SER A 60 4.71 -7.16 -2.55
N LYS A 61 4.19 -8.29 -2.96
CA LYS A 61 2.81 -8.41 -3.44
C LYS A 61 2.25 -9.77 -3.13
N ASP A 62 0.95 -9.82 -2.91
CA ASP A 62 0.21 -11.07 -2.76
C ASP A 62 -1.23 -10.84 -3.22
N GLU A 63 -1.63 -11.52 -4.28
CA GLU A 63 -2.99 -11.42 -4.81
C GLU A 63 -4.02 -12.04 -3.87
N PHE A 64 -3.61 -13.01 -3.05
CA PHE A 64 -4.50 -13.76 -2.14
C PHE A 64 -3.97 -13.69 -0.71
N TYR A 65 -3.77 -12.47 -0.23
CA TYR A 65 -3.29 -12.23 1.14
C TYR A 65 -4.40 -12.50 2.14
N VAL A 66 -4.13 -13.36 3.12
CA VAL A 66 -5.13 -13.73 4.14
C VAL A 66 -4.89 -12.91 5.40
N LEU A 67 -5.89 -12.12 5.78
CA LEU A 67 -5.87 -11.36 7.03
C LEU A 67 -6.12 -12.29 8.22
N GLU A 68 -5.82 -11.81 9.44
CA GLU A 68 -6.00 -12.60 10.67
C GLU A 68 -7.43 -13.09 10.83
N ASN A 69 -8.42 -12.31 10.39
CA ASN A 69 -9.84 -12.70 10.44
C ASN A 69 -10.26 -13.69 9.34
N GLY A 70 -9.31 -14.14 8.51
CA GLY A 70 -9.58 -15.05 7.41
C GLY A 70 -10.02 -14.41 6.11
N LYS A 71 -10.19 -13.07 6.10
CA LYS A 71 -10.57 -12.35 4.87
C LYS A 71 -9.41 -12.39 3.87
N VAL A 72 -9.73 -12.69 2.62
CA VAL A 72 -8.76 -12.66 1.51
C VAL A 72 -8.81 -11.30 0.85
N ILE A 73 -7.65 -10.66 0.73
CA ILE A 73 -7.47 -9.38 0.02
C ILE A 73 -6.32 -9.53 -0.98
N SER A 74 -6.17 -8.56 -1.86
CA SER A 74 -4.96 -8.40 -2.65
C SER A 74 -4.17 -7.24 -2.04
N ARG A 75 -2.86 -7.44 -1.86
CA ARG A 75 -2.02 -6.44 -1.21
C ARG A 75 -0.71 -6.24 -1.96
N ILE A 76 -0.29 -5.00 -2.06
CA ILE A 76 1.04 -4.59 -2.53
C ILE A 76 1.61 -3.70 -1.45
N TRP A 77 2.85 -3.97 -1.00
CA TRP A 77 3.40 -3.21 0.12
C TRP A 77 4.90 -3.05 0.03
N VAL A 78 5.39 -2.02 0.70
CA VAL A 78 6.81 -1.81 0.99
C VAL A 78 7.01 -1.93 2.48
N GLU A 79 8.15 -2.44 2.90
CA GLU A 79 8.45 -2.57 4.32
C GLU A 79 9.84 -2.05 4.68
N LYS A 80 9.94 -1.59 5.92
CA LYS A 80 11.19 -1.18 6.54
C LYS A 80 11.38 -2.02 7.79
N ASN A 81 12.44 -2.82 7.80
CA ASN A 81 12.80 -3.66 8.94
C ASN A 81 13.72 -2.90 9.91
N GLY A 82 13.89 -3.44 11.11
CA GLY A 82 14.81 -2.87 12.09
C GLY A 82 14.27 -1.65 12.82
N VAL A 83 12.96 -1.44 12.78
CA VAL A 83 12.28 -0.39 13.53
C VAL A 83 11.21 -1.02 14.42
N SER A 84 10.80 -0.30 15.48
CA SER A 84 9.80 -0.80 16.43
C SER A 84 8.98 0.34 17.01
N ILE A 85 7.66 0.16 17.07
CA ILE A 85 6.77 1.11 17.78
C ILE A 85 7.08 1.20 19.27
N PHE A 86 7.75 0.19 19.82
CA PHE A 86 8.14 0.15 21.24
C PHE A 86 9.51 0.78 21.48
N ASN A 87 10.26 1.11 20.45
CA ASN A 87 11.55 1.78 20.55
C ASN A 87 11.45 3.18 19.97
N LYS A 88 11.28 4.16 20.84
CA LYS A 88 11.09 5.57 20.44
C LYS A 88 12.25 6.13 19.62
N GLN A 89 13.45 5.59 19.77
CA GLN A 89 14.60 6.02 18.98
C GLN A 89 14.43 5.70 17.49
N THR A 90 13.57 4.74 17.14
CA THR A 90 13.28 4.36 15.75
C THR A 90 12.09 5.14 15.16
N TRP A 91 11.33 5.87 15.97
CA TRP A 91 10.14 6.58 15.49
C TRP A 91 10.41 7.59 14.38
N PRO A 92 11.48 8.40 14.44
CA PRO A 92 11.78 9.30 13.31
C PRO A 92 11.93 8.55 11.98
N ASP A 93 12.58 7.39 12.00
CA ASP A 93 12.76 6.56 10.81
C ASP A 93 11.44 5.99 10.30
N ILE A 94 10.54 5.58 11.22
CA ILE A 94 9.21 5.11 10.87
C ILE A 94 8.41 6.24 10.18
N PHE A 95 8.40 7.43 10.77
CA PHE A 95 7.66 8.57 10.22
C PHE A 95 8.22 9.01 8.86
N GLU A 96 9.53 9.07 8.73
CA GLU A 96 10.16 9.39 7.45
C GLU A 96 9.79 8.38 6.38
N PHE A 97 9.82 7.09 6.71
CA PHE A 97 9.41 6.02 5.83
C PHE A 97 7.95 6.17 5.40
N PHE A 98 7.05 6.41 6.35
CA PHE A 98 5.62 6.59 6.06
C PHE A 98 5.39 7.77 5.12
N VAL A 99 5.99 8.92 5.38
CA VAL A 99 5.84 10.11 4.54
C VAL A 99 6.37 9.86 3.15
N GLU A 100 7.58 9.35 3.04
CA GLU A 100 8.24 9.09 1.76
C GLU A 100 7.43 8.12 0.90
N LYS A 101 7.04 6.98 1.47
CA LYS A 101 6.35 5.94 0.69
C LYS A 101 4.91 6.32 0.39
N MET A 102 4.22 6.96 1.32
CA MET A 102 2.86 7.43 1.07
C MET A 102 2.82 8.49 -0.02
N ASP A 103 3.76 9.44 -0.01
CA ASP A 103 3.86 10.45 -1.07
C ASP A 103 4.10 9.79 -2.43
N ALA A 104 4.94 8.76 -2.48
CA ALA A 104 5.20 8.03 -3.73
C ALA A 104 3.95 7.30 -4.23
N PHE A 105 3.21 6.61 -3.35
CA PHE A 105 1.95 5.95 -3.71
C PHE A 105 0.90 6.95 -4.17
N GLU A 106 0.74 8.06 -3.46
CA GLU A 106 -0.23 9.09 -3.82
C GLU A 106 0.07 9.70 -5.18
N ARG A 107 1.36 10.02 -5.46
CA ARG A 107 1.76 10.56 -6.77
C ARG A 107 1.48 9.59 -7.89
N LEU A 108 1.81 8.32 -7.70
CA LEU A 108 1.58 7.29 -8.70
C LEU A 108 0.09 7.13 -8.96
N PHE A 109 -0.71 7.04 -7.90
CA PHE A 109 -2.16 6.90 -8.03
C PHE A 109 -2.76 8.12 -8.74
N TYR A 110 -2.38 9.33 -8.34
CA TYR A 110 -2.87 10.57 -8.95
C TYR A 110 -2.53 10.61 -10.44
N GLU A 111 -1.31 10.25 -10.81
CA GLU A 111 -0.85 10.29 -12.20
C GLU A 111 -1.57 9.28 -13.08
N TYR A 112 -1.84 8.09 -12.55
CA TYR A 112 -2.46 6.99 -13.30
C TYR A 112 -3.90 6.71 -12.89
N GLU A 113 -4.55 7.66 -12.24
CA GLU A 113 -5.90 7.50 -11.69
C GLU A 113 -6.91 7.03 -12.73
N ASP A 114 -6.95 7.67 -13.89
CA ASP A 114 -7.90 7.32 -14.95
C ASP A 114 -7.69 5.90 -15.45
N PHE A 115 -6.43 5.50 -15.62
CA PHE A 115 -6.09 4.12 -16.01
C PHE A 115 -6.52 3.12 -14.95
N ILE A 116 -6.24 3.40 -13.67
CA ILE A 116 -6.57 2.49 -12.57
C ILE A 116 -8.08 2.31 -12.44
N LYS A 117 -8.84 3.40 -12.59
CA LYS A 117 -10.30 3.39 -12.46
C LYS A 117 -11.04 2.83 -13.66
N ASP A 118 -10.35 2.61 -14.76
CA ASP A 118 -10.96 2.10 -15.99
C ASP A 118 -11.08 0.57 -15.94
N ILE A 119 -12.05 0.10 -15.16
CA ILE A 119 -12.35 -1.33 -14.96
C ILE A 119 -13.63 -1.69 -15.72
#